data_6392a2a3bd85edbdff036a014e3442b8
#
_entry.id   6392a2a3bd85edbdff036a014e3442b8
#
_cell.length_a   1.000
_cell.length_b   1.000
_cell.length_c   1.000
_cell.angle_alpha   90.00
_cell.angle_beta   90.00
_cell.angle_gamma   90.00
#
_symmetry.space_group_name_H-M   'P 1'
#
loop_
_entity.id
_entity.type
_entity.pdbx_description
1 polymer ?
#
loop_
_entity_poly.entity_id
_entity_poly.type
_entity_poly.pdbx_seq_one_letter_code
_entity_poly.pdbx_strand_id
1 'polypeptide(L)'
;MSRTTNWNPVTYARDARFVADLGKPLLELLAPKKGEVVMDLGCGDGALTEKIAQGVSVIGADTSFAQARAAQERGLPIVVVDGHHLCFKRRFDAVFTNAAIHWMQRPEKIVQEVWLSLKTAGRFIGEFGAKGNVETVRSALHKGLRRRGIDPLALDPWYFPTAEDFSKLLIKANFTVRSIEIIERPTQLPGGLLDWLEIFAQPFTNAIEKNQRRSFLNEVCERSETALRDANERWTLDYVRLRFAAVKLEE
;
A
#
# COMPACT_ATOMS: atom_id res chain seq x y z
N MET A 1 16.37 -12.81 4.22
CA MET A 1 16.89 -11.44 3.96
C MET A 1 15.69 -10.55 3.72
N SER A 2 15.54 -9.50 4.52
CA SER A 2 14.43 -8.53 4.37
C SER A 2 14.55 -7.83 3.01
N ARG A 3 13.52 -7.98 2.16
CA ARG A 3 13.43 -7.32 0.85
C ARG A 3 12.94 -5.89 1.07
N THR A 4 13.76 -5.06 1.71
CA THR A 4 13.42 -3.66 1.95
C THR A 4 13.48 -2.89 0.64
N THR A 5 12.33 -2.46 0.14
CA THR A 5 12.25 -1.43 -0.89
C THR A 5 12.80 -0.14 -0.28
N ASN A 6 13.77 0.48 -0.95
CA ASN A 6 14.34 1.74 -0.47
C ASN A 6 13.42 2.89 -0.95
N TRP A 7 12.51 3.31 -0.09
CA TRP A 7 11.59 4.40 -0.36
C TRP A 7 12.30 5.75 -0.24
N ASN A 8 12.44 6.46 -1.36
CA ASN A 8 12.90 7.85 -1.35
C ASN A 8 11.68 8.77 -1.15
N PRO A 9 11.57 9.49 -0.02
CA PRO A 9 10.40 10.33 0.27
C PRO A 9 10.19 11.46 -0.74
N VAL A 10 11.26 12.04 -1.26
CA VAL A 10 11.20 13.17 -2.22
C VAL A 10 10.61 12.70 -3.55
N THR A 11 11.13 11.59 -4.08
CA THR A 11 10.62 11.01 -5.33
C THR A 11 9.18 10.53 -5.16
N TYR A 12 8.88 9.87 -4.02
CA TYR A 12 7.54 9.42 -3.69
C TYR A 12 6.55 10.59 -3.59
N ALA A 13 6.92 11.67 -2.89
CA ALA A 13 6.07 12.85 -2.75
C ALA A 13 5.80 13.56 -4.09
N ARG A 14 6.75 13.53 -5.04
CA ARG A 14 6.58 14.12 -6.37
C ARG A 14 5.67 13.28 -7.28
N ASP A 15 5.92 11.97 -7.36
CA ASP A 15 5.38 11.12 -8.42
C ASP A 15 4.26 10.19 -7.94
N ALA A 16 4.11 9.99 -6.61
CA ALA A 16 3.09 9.14 -5.99
C ALA A 16 2.12 9.91 -5.07
N ARG A 17 2.12 11.26 -5.10
CA ARG A 17 1.25 12.10 -4.26
C ARG A 17 -0.24 11.79 -4.45
N PHE A 18 -0.65 11.41 -5.65
CA PHE A 18 -2.02 11.01 -5.96
C PHE A 18 -2.54 9.88 -5.04
N VAL A 19 -1.67 9.04 -4.49
CA VAL A 19 -2.05 7.98 -3.54
C VAL A 19 -2.68 8.57 -2.28
N ALA A 20 -2.13 9.67 -1.75
CA ALA A 20 -2.69 10.37 -0.60
C ALA A 20 -3.95 11.18 -0.94
N ASP A 21 -4.00 11.76 -2.14
CA ASP A 21 -5.15 12.58 -2.57
C ASP A 21 -6.39 11.71 -2.85
N LEU A 22 -6.20 10.49 -3.34
CA LEU A 22 -7.27 9.50 -3.53
C LEU A 22 -7.76 8.88 -2.20
N GLY A 23 -7.11 9.17 -1.07
CA GLY A 23 -7.50 8.67 0.25
C GLY A 23 -8.70 9.34 0.91
N LYS A 24 -9.25 10.43 0.34
CA LYS A 24 -10.37 11.17 0.97
C LYS A 24 -11.59 10.30 1.28
N PRO A 25 -12.12 9.46 0.38
CA PRO A 25 -13.26 8.59 0.69
C PRO A 25 -12.96 7.60 1.83
N LEU A 26 -11.69 7.23 1.98
CA LEU A 26 -11.27 6.33 3.05
C LEU A 26 -11.25 7.03 4.41
N LEU A 27 -10.95 8.34 4.45
CA LEU A 27 -11.08 9.15 5.67
C LEU A 27 -12.55 9.31 6.09
N GLU A 28 -13.45 9.43 5.15
CA GLU A 28 -14.89 9.45 5.41
C GLU A 28 -15.37 8.12 6.00
N LEU A 29 -14.85 7.00 5.48
CA LEU A 29 -15.14 5.66 6.03
C LEU A 29 -14.52 5.46 7.43
N LEU A 30 -13.34 6.00 7.69
CA LEU A 30 -12.71 6.00 9.02
C LEU A 30 -13.59 6.73 10.04
N ALA A 31 -14.21 7.85 9.65
CA ALA A 31 -15.09 8.68 10.49
C ALA A 31 -14.51 8.89 11.90
N PRO A 32 -13.32 9.50 12.05
CA PRO A 32 -12.64 9.60 13.33
C PRO A 32 -13.43 10.50 14.29
N LYS A 33 -13.49 10.11 15.57
CA LYS A 33 -14.25 10.83 16.61
C LYS A 33 -13.33 11.48 17.62
N LYS A 34 -13.70 12.65 18.09
CA LYS A 34 -12.94 13.37 19.13
C LYS A 34 -12.65 12.48 20.34
N GLY A 35 -11.40 12.45 20.76
CA GLY A 35 -10.93 11.62 21.88
C GLY A 35 -10.45 10.23 21.48
N GLU A 36 -10.62 9.80 20.24
CA GLU A 36 -10.07 8.55 19.75
C GLU A 36 -8.55 8.64 19.53
N VAL A 37 -7.90 7.47 19.64
CA VAL A 37 -6.51 7.25 19.27
C VAL A 37 -6.49 6.35 18.03
N VAL A 38 -5.99 6.85 16.92
CA VAL A 38 -5.92 6.15 15.64
C VAL A 38 -4.48 5.75 15.33
N MET A 39 -4.25 4.56 14.81
CA MET A 39 -2.98 4.18 14.18
C MET A 39 -3.11 4.27 12.67
N ASP A 40 -2.17 4.94 12.00
CA ASP A 40 -2.00 4.90 10.55
C ASP A 40 -0.87 3.91 10.22
N LEU A 41 -1.25 2.71 9.76
CA LEU A 41 -0.35 1.61 9.46
C LEU A 41 0.17 1.71 8.02
N GLY A 42 1.48 1.85 7.85
CA GLY A 42 2.13 2.17 6.59
C GLY A 42 1.93 3.64 6.22
N CYS A 43 2.18 4.53 7.18
CA CYS A 43 1.87 5.96 7.07
C CYS A 43 2.72 6.71 6.02
N GLY A 44 3.80 6.11 5.54
CA GLY A 44 4.71 6.74 4.59
C GLY A 44 5.26 8.08 5.10
N ASP A 45 5.27 9.10 4.24
CA ASP A 45 5.71 10.46 4.57
C ASP A 45 4.73 11.26 5.44
N GLY A 46 3.64 10.64 5.90
CA GLY A 46 2.66 11.21 6.80
C GLY A 46 1.63 12.16 6.17
N ALA A 47 1.61 12.32 4.84
CA ALA A 47 0.70 13.26 4.17
C ALA A 47 -0.79 12.98 4.44
N LEU A 48 -1.17 11.71 4.59
CA LEU A 48 -2.54 11.32 4.93
C LEU A 48 -2.76 11.31 6.45
N THR A 49 -1.75 10.89 7.21
CA THR A 49 -1.73 10.92 8.68
C THR A 49 -2.01 12.34 9.20
N GLU A 50 -1.43 13.36 8.59
CA GLU A 50 -1.64 14.78 8.93
C GLU A 50 -3.13 15.18 8.78
N LYS A 51 -3.80 14.67 7.75
CA LYS A 51 -5.25 14.88 7.57
C LYS A 51 -6.08 14.20 8.66
N ILE A 52 -5.69 13.00 9.11
CA ILE A 52 -6.33 12.29 10.22
C ILE A 52 -6.13 13.06 11.53
N ALA A 53 -4.94 13.61 11.76
CA ALA A 53 -4.56 14.32 12.98
C ALA A 53 -5.37 15.60 13.25
N GLN A 54 -6.09 16.13 12.27
CA GLN A 54 -6.88 17.37 12.42
C GLN A 54 -8.03 17.27 13.44
N GLY A 55 -8.40 16.06 13.88
CA GLY A 55 -9.53 15.88 14.80
C GLY A 55 -9.32 14.87 15.93
N VAL A 56 -8.23 14.09 15.87
CA VAL A 56 -7.99 12.97 16.79
C VAL A 56 -6.49 12.82 17.09
N SER A 57 -6.17 12.06 18.15
CA SER A 57 -4.80 11.63 18.38
C SER A 57 -4.43 10.55 17.35
N VAL A 58 -3.32 10.74 16.62
CA VAL A 58 -2.85 9.75 15.63
C VAL A 58 -1.42 9.33 15.95
N ILE A 59 -1.11 8.06 15.70
CA ILE A 59 0.26 7.53 15.71
C ILE A 59 0.49 6.88 14.33
N GLY A 60 1.45 7.42 13.58
CA GLY A 60 1.90 6.79 12.34
C GLY A 60 2.86 5.64 12.62
N ALA A 61 2.73 4.57 11.86
CA ALA A 61 3.61 3.40 11.94
C ALA A 61 4.12 3.06 10.54
N ASP A 62 5.43 3.05 10.34
CA ASP A 62 6.05 2.65 9.07
C ASP A 62 7.34 1.87 9.33
N THR A 63 7.69 0.94 8.44
CA THR A 63 8.94 0.18 8.55
C THR A 63 10.13 0.92 7.93
N SER A 64 9.87 1.89 7.03
CA SER A 64 10.89 2.70 6.37
C SER A 64 11.32 3.86 7.26
N PHE A 65 12.57 3.82 7.74
CA PHE A 65 13.13 4.92 8.55
C PHE A 65 13.10 6.26 7.78
N ALA A 66 13.33 6.25 6.47
CA ALA A 66 13.34 7.46 5.65
C ALA A 66 11.93 8.09 5.56
N GLN A 67 10.90 7.27 5.36
CA GLN A 67 9.51 7.72 5.36
C GLN A 67 9.07 8.23 6.73
N ALA A 68 9.34 7.44 7.77
CA ALA A 68 9.03 7.81 9.16
C ALA A 68 9.67 9.15 9.56
N ARG A 69 10.92 9.40 9.14
CA ARG A 69 11.61 10.67 9.37
C ARG A 69 10.91 11.84 8.65
N ALA A 70 10.52 11.65 7.38
CA ALA A 70 9.78 12.67 6.64
C ALA A 70 8.43 13.00 7.30
N ALA A 71 7.75 11.99 7.84
CA ALA A 71 6.52 12.18 8.60
C ALA A 71 6.75 12.90 9.95
N GLN A 72 7.86 12.63 10.65
CA GLN A 72 8.25 13.35 11.86
C GLN A 72 8.55 14.84 11.59
N GLU A 73 9.13 15.16 10.45
CA GLU A 73 9.40 16.54 10.02
C GLU A 73 8.08 17.34 9.81
N ARG A 74 6.93 16.66 9.65
CA ARG A 74 5.58 17.27 9.68
C ARG A 74 5.03 17.47 11.11
N GLY A 75 5.78 17.11 12.14
CA GLY A 75 5.34 17.21 13.54
C GLY A 75 4.45 16.04 14.00
N LEU A 76 4.40 14.94 13.26
CA LEU A 76 3.57 13.78 13.58
C LEU A 76 4.27 12.82 14.57
N PRO A 77 3.55 12.23 15.52
CA PRO A 77 4.08 11.14 16.35
C PRO A 77 4.18 9.86 15.52
N ILE A 78 5.42 9.40 15.27
CA ILE A 78 5.73 8.27 14.40
C ILE A 78 6.52 7.20 15.17
N VAL A 79 6.22 5.95 14.86
CA VAL A 79 6.98 4.79 15.32
C VAL A 79 7.52 4.03 14.10
N VAL A 80 8.84 3.75 14.11
CA VAL A 80 9.44 2.86 13.11
C VAL A 80 9.23 1.43 13.57
N VAL A 81 8.35 0.70 12.87
CA VAL A 81 7.95 -0.65 13.27
C VAL A 81 7.53 -1.49 12.06
N ASP A 82 7.85 -2.78 12.09
CA ASP A 82 7.32 -3.74 11.14
C ASP A 82 5.86 -4.07 11.51
N GLY A 83 4.93 -3.89 10.56
CA GLY A 83 3.51 -4.22 10.74
C GLY A 83 3.24 -5.67 11.16
N HIS A 84 4.21 -6.59 10.93
CA HIS A 84 4.13 -7.98 11.42
C HIS A 84 4.43 -8.13 12.92
N HIS A 85 4.90 -7.05 13.60
CA HIS A 85 5.29 -7.06 15.02
C HIS A 85 4.99 -5.69 15.65
N LEU A 86 3.70 -5.30 15.70
CA LEU A 86 3.30 -3.95 16.14
C LEU A 86 3.56 -3.68 17.63
N CYS A 87 3.65 -4.72 18.47
CA CYS A 87 3.90 -4.60 19.92
C CYS A 87 2.89 -3.75 20.71
N PHE A 88 1.75 -3.40 20.13
CA PHE A 88 0.67 -2.69 20.79
C PHE A 88 -0.44 -3.67 21.22
N LYS A 89 -1.04 -3.43 22.38
CA LYS A 89 -2.18 -4.22 22.86
C LYS A 89 -3.30 -3.29 23.30
N ARG A 90 -4.50 -3.47 22.74
CA ARG A 90 -5.74 -2.73 23.11
C ARG A 90 -5.53 -1.21 23.27
N ARG A 91 -4.76 -0.63 22.32
CA ARG A 91 -4.34 0.78 22.40
C ARG A 91 -5.20 1.69 21.53
N PHE A 92 -5.66 1.23 20.38
CA PHE A 92 -6.26 2.07 19.33
C PHE A 92 -7.77 1.86 19.23
N ASP A 93 -8.49 2.96 19.04
CA ASP A 93 -9.92 2.96 18.71
C ASP A 93 -10.13 2.63 17.24
N ALA A 94 -9.17 2.98 16.40
CA ALA A 94 -9.15 2.58 15.00
C ALA A 94 -7.71 2.33 14.51
N VAL A 95 -7.58 1.43 13.54
CA VAL A 95 -6.42 1.28 12.68
C VAL A 95 -6.83 1.64 11.26
N PHE A 96 -6.08 2.53 10.66
CA PHE A 96 -6.24 2.98 9.29
C PHE A 96 -5.04 2.51 8.48
N THR A 97 -5.24 2.18 7.21
CA THR A 97 -4.14 1.84 6.30
C THR A 97 -4.53 2.17 4.86
N ASN A 98 -3.63 2.83 4.13
CA ASN A 98 -3.83 3.14 2.72
C ASN A 98 -2.61 2.76 1.89
N ALA A 99 -2.82 1.97 0.84
CA ALA A 99 -1.80 1.54 -0.12
C ALA A 99 -0.56 0.85 0.50
N ALA A 100 -0.69 0.23 1.67
CA ALA A 100 0.43 -0.38 2.40
C ALA A 100 0.36 -1.92 2.48
N ILE A 101 -0.80 -2.52 2.76
CA ILE A 101 -0.90 -3.98 3.02
C ILE A 101 -0.37 -4.82 1.86
N HIS A 102 -0.52 -4.39 0.62
CA HIS A 102 -0.04 -5.16 -0.52
C HIS A 102 1.49 -5.28 -0.61
N TRP A 103 2.24 -4.53 0.19
CA TRP A 103 3.69 -4.69 0.37
C TRP A 103 4.06 -5.65 1.51
N MET A 104 3.07 -6.16 2.26
CA MET A 104 3.26 -6.96 3.46
C MET A 104 3.04 -8.45 3.15
N GLN A 105 4.13 -9.24 3.12
CA GLN A 105 4.16 -10.62 2.60
C GLN A 105 3.36 -11.65 3.42
N ARG A 106 3.01 -11.36 4.67
CA ARG A 106 2.26 -12.26 5.57
C ARG A 106 1.03 -11.52 6.09
N PRO A 107 0.01 -11.33 5.23
CA PRO A 107 -1.16 -10.52 5.57
C PRO A 107 -1.94 -11.08 6.77
N GLU A 108 -1.93 -12.41 6.98
CA GLU A 108 -2.53 -13.04 8.16
C GLU A 108 -1.91 -12.54 9.47
N LYS A 109 -0.60 -12.34 9.49
CA LYS A 109 0.11 -11.83 10.66
C LYS A 109 -0.21 -10.34 10.89
N ILE A 110 -0.28 -9.56 9.82
CA ILE A 110 -0.68 -8.13 9.88
C ILE A 110 -2.08 -8.00 10.50
N VAL A 111 -3.05 -8.74 9.97
CA VAL A 111 -4.43 -8.68 10.46
C VAL A 111 -4.53 -9.10 11.94
N GLN A 112 -3.75 -10.10 12.35
CA GLN A 112 -3.66 -10.52 13.74
C GLN A 112 -3.06 -9.44 14.65
N GLU A 113 -1.95 -8.80 14.26
CA GLU A 113 -1.31 -7.71 15.02
C GLU A 113 -2.23 -6.50 15.12
N VAL A 114 -2.96 -6.15 14.06
CA VAL A 114 -3.97 -5.11 14.09
C VAL A 114 -5.07 -5.46 15.07
N TRP A 115 -5.58 -6.70 15.04
CA TRP A 115 -6.62 -7.15 15.98
C TRP A 115 -6.17 -7.03 17.44
N LEU A 116 -4.93 -7.42 17.75
CA LEU A 116 -4.35 -7.30 19.09
C LEU A 116 -4.21 -5.85 19.54
N SER A 117 -3.87 -4.95 18.61
CA SER A 117 -3.63 -3.53 18.88
C SER A 117 -4.92 -2.74 19.12
N LEU A 118 -6.04 -3.20 18.58
CA LEU A 118 -7.35 -2.57 18.72
C LEU A 118 -7.98 -2.81 20.10
N LYS A 119 -8.61 -1.78 20.63
CA LYS A 119 -9.57 -1.90 21.73
C LYS A 119 -10.79 -2.71 21.31
N THR A 120 -11.59 -3.14 22.27
CA THR A 120 -12.96 -3.66 22.04
C THR A 120 -13.79 -2.61 21.29
N ALA A 121 -14.61 -3.03 20.34
CA ALA A 121 -15.36 -2.20 19.40
C ALA A 121 -14.48 -1.33 18.46
N GLY A 122 -13.17 -1.52 18.50
CA GLY A 122 -12.24 -0.84 17.59
C GLY A 122 -12.42 -1.28 16.13
N ARG A 123 -12.14 -0.39 15.20
CA ARG A 123 -12.33 -0.62 13.76
C ARG A 123 -11.02 -0.66 12.97
N PHE A 124 -11.00 -1.49 11.96
CA PHE A 124 -9.92 -1.58 10.98
C PHE A 124 -10.44 -1.17 9.60
N ILE A 125 -9.92 -0.07 9.10
CA ILE A 125 -10.33 0.56 7.83
C ILE A 125 -9.12 0.61 6.91
N GLY A 126 -9.30 0.18 5.67
CA GLY A 126 -8.18 0.24 4.73
C GLY A 126 -8.55 0.14 3.27
N GLU A 127 -7.57 0.53 2.44
CA GLU A 127 -7.61 0.38 1.00
C GLU A 127 -6.22 0.00 0.48
N PHE A 128 -6.14 -1.00 -0.40
CA PHE A 128 -4.89 -1.44 -1.00
C PHE A 128 -5.14 -2.17 -2.33
N GLY A 129 -4.08 -2.59 -3.02
CA GLY A 129 -4.20 -3.26 -4.31
C GLY A 129 -4.91 -4.61 -4.20
N ALA A 130 -5.90 -4.85 -5.07
CA ALA A 130 -6.65 -6.10 -5.21
C ALA A 130 -6.14 -6.96 -6.36
N LYS A 131 -6.70 -8.16 -6.52
CA LYS A 131 -6.48 -9.00 -7.71
C LYS A 131 -6.76 -8.21 -8.98
N GLY A 132 -5.83 -8.26 -9.94
CA GLY A 132 -5.89 -7.46 -11.17
C GLY A 132 -5.23 -6.08 -11.08
N ASN A 133 -4.78 -5.63 -9.89
CA ASN A 133 -4.13 -4.34 -9.72
C ASN A 133 -2.82 -4.27 -10.52
N VAL A 134 -2.68 -3.24 -11.37
CA VAL A 134 -1.54 -2.99 -12.27
C VAL A 134 -1.11 -4.24 -13.06
N GLU A 135 -2.07 -5.06 -13.43
CA GLU A 135 -1.80 -6.39 -14.01
C GLU A 135 -1.09 -6.31 -15.36
N THR A 136 -1.38 -5.29 -16.16
CA THR A 136 -0.69 -5.06 -17.44
C THR A 136 0.81 -4.90 -17.22
N VAL A 137 1.20 -4.04 -16.30
CA VAL A 137 2.63 -3.78 -15.99
C VAL A 137 3.26 -4.99 -15.28
N ARG A 138 2.57 -5.59 -14.31
CA ARG A 138 3.02 -6.79 -13.59
C ARG A 138 3.29 -7.94 -14.55
N SER A 139 2.38 -8.17 -15.50
CA SER A 139 2.55 -9.18 -16.55
C SER A 139 3.75 -8.88 -17.46
N ALA A 140 3.96 -7.61 -17.84
CA ALA A 140 5.11 -7.20 -18.64
C ALA A 140 6.44 -7.38 -17.89
N LEU A 141 6.52 -7.02 -16.59
CA LEU A 141 7.67 -7.28 -15.72
C LEU A 141 7.98 -8.78 -15.65
N HIS A 142 6.98 -9.61 -15.40
CA HIS A 142 7.13 -11.08 -15.33
C HIS A 142 7.64 -11.67 -16.66
N LYS A 143 7.09 -11.22 -17.78
CA LYS A 143 7.54 -11.67 -19.11
C LYS A 143 9.00 -11.28 -19.39
N GLY A 144 9.37 -10.04 -19.05
CA GLY A 144 10.73 -9.55 -19.24
C GLY A 144 11.77 -10.31 -18.38
N LEU A 145 11.42 -10.68 -17.14
CA LEU A 145 12.28 -11.47 -16.26
C LEU A 145 12.43 -12.91 -16.75
N ARG A 146 11.32 -13.58 -17.13
CA ARG A 146 11.38 -14.97 -17.67
C ARG A 146 12.26 -15.08 -18.90
N ARG A 147 12.27 -14.08 -19.78
CA ARG A 147 13.17 -14.04 -20.95
C ARG A 147 14.65 -14.01 -20.57
N ARG A 148 14.95 -13.53 -19.35
CA ARG A 148 16.30 -13.49 -18.78
C ARG A 148 16.62 -14.68 -17.89
N GLY A 149 15.75 -15.71 -17.89
CA GLY A 149 15.91 -16.90 -17.04
C GLY A 149 15.66 -16.66 -15.55
N ILE A 150 15.03 -15.53 -15.18
CA ILE A 150 14.77 -15.17 -13.79
C ILE A 150 13.32 -15.51 -13.45
N ASP A 151 13.09 -16.21 -12.31
CA ASP A 151 11.74 -16.47 -11.80
C ASP A 151 11.12 -15.19 -11.23
N PRO A 152 10.08 -14.64 -11.87
CA PRO A 152 9.44 -13.41 -11.38
C PRO A 152 8.65 -13.62 -10.10
N LEU A 153 8.10 -14.82 -9.84
CA LEU A 153 7.28 -15.07 -8.66
C LEU A 153 8.10 -14.98 -7.38
N ALA A 154 9.37 -15.37 -7.45
CA ALA A 154 10.29 -15.23 -6.33
C ALA A 154 10.61 -13.77 -5.97
N LEU A 155 10.38 -12.84 -6.89
CA LEU A 155 10.70 -11.42 -6.75
C LEU A 155 9.48 -10.53 -6.54
N ASP A 156 8.29 -11.05 -6.88
CA ASP A 156 7.05 -10.28 -6.80
C ASP A 156 6.74 -9.89 -5.36
N PRO A 157 6.73 -8.58 -5.03
CA PRO A 157 6.53 -8.13 -3.67
C PRO A 157 5.05 -8.00 -3.31
N TRP A 158 4.14 -8.08 -4.29
CA TRP A 158 2.77 -7.65 -4.12
C TRP A 158 1.82 -8.77 -3.70
N TYR A 159 1.06 -8.49 -2.66
CA TYR A 159 -0.09 -9.28 -2.24
C TYR A 159 -1.37 -8.60 -2.76
N PHE A 160 -1.98 -9.18 -3.80
CA PHE A 160 -3.22 -8.69 -4.40
C PHE A 160 -4.33 -9.74 -4.28
N PRO A 161 -5.07 -9.77 -3.15
CA PRO A 161 -6.13 -10.75 -2.92
C PRO A 161 -7.43 -10.39 -3.67
N THR A 162 -8.33 -11.39 -3.76
CA THR A 162 -9.73 -11.13 -4.02
C THR A 162 -10.42 -10.57 -2.77
N ALA A 163 -11.60 -9.97 -2.92
CA ALA A 163 -12.42 -9.54 -1.78
C ALA A 163 -12.79 -10.72 -0.88
N GLU A 164 -13.09 -11.87 -1.46
CA GLU A 164 -13.42 -13.10 -0.73
C GLU A 164 -12.26 -13.61 0.11
N ASP A 165 -11.05 -13.69 -0.47
CA ASP A 165 -9.85 -14.17 0.26
C ASP A 165 -9.52 -13.26 1.43
N PHE A 166 -9.57 -11.94 1.24
CA PHE A 166 -9.28 -10.99 2.31
C PHE A 166 -10.37 -10.97 3.38
N SER A 167 -11.65 -11.11 2.98
CA SER A 167 -12.76 -11.26 3.93
C SER A 167 -12.60 -12.50 4.81
N LYS A 168 -12.26 -13.66 4.23
CA LYS A 168 -11.98 -14.89 4.98
C LYS A 168 -10.83 -14.69 5.99
N LEU A 169 -9.81 -13.94 5.59
CA LEU A 169 -8.65 -13.64 6.44
C LEU A 169 -9.05 -12.76 7.64
N LEU A 170 -9.86 -11.72 7.41
CA LEU A 170 -10.41 -10.87 8.48
C LEU A 170 -11.26 -11.68 9.45
N ILE A 171 -12.20 -12.50 8.95
CA ILE A 171 -13.08 -13.34 9.75
C ILE A 171 -12.27 -14.35 10.60
N LYS A 172 -11.26 -14.98 9.99
CA LYS A 172 -10.35 -15.91 10.71
C LYS A 172 -9.61 -15.24 11.86
N ALA A 173 -9.36 -13.94 11.76
CA ALA A 173 -8.74 -13.13 12.82
C ALA A 173 -9.77 -12.51 13.79
N ASN A 174 -11.01 -13.01 13.82
CA ASN A 174 -12.12 -12.58 14.67
C ASN A 174 -12.63 -11.16 14.40
N PHE A 175 -12.44 -10.63 13.20
CA PHE A 175 -13.12 -9.41 12.77
C PHE A 175 -14.51 -9.69 12.23
N THR A 176 -15.45 -8.78 12.50
CA THR A 176 -16.71 -8.68 11.76
C THR A 176 -16.52 -7.72 10.59
N VAL A 177 -16.63 -8.24 9.37
CA VAL A 177 -16.54 -7.43 8.15
C VAL A 177 -17.84 -6.62 7.98
N ARG A 178 -17.75 -5.31 7.93
CA ARG A 178 -18.88 -4.39 7.72
C ARG A 178 -19.09 -4.09 6.24
N SER A 179 -18.01 -3.88 5.53
CA SER A 179 -18.02 -3.72 4.07
C SER A 179 -16.69 -4.20 3.49
N ILE A 180 -16.75 -4.69 2.27
CA ILE A 180 -15.59 -4.98 1.45
C ILE A 180 -16.00 -4.84 -0.01
N GLU A 181 -15.24 -4.07 -0.79
CA GLU A 181 -15.56 -3.78 -2.18
C GLU A 181 -14.31 -3.74 -3.05
N ILE A 182 -14.46 -4.06 -4.32
CA ILE A 182 -13.44 -3.91 -5.35
C ILE A 182 -13.77 -2.66 -6.15
N ILE A 183 -12.78 -1.80 -6.35
CA ILE A 183 -12.90 -0.52 -7.03
C ILE A 183 -11.90 -0.49 -8.18
N GLU A 184 -12.38 -0.53 -9.42
CA GLU A 184 -11.56 -0.20 -10.57
C GLU A 184 -11.25 1.29 -10.55
N ARG A 185 -9.97 1.62 -10.63
CA ARG A 185 -9.51 3.01 -10.51
C ARG A 185 -8.41 3.31 -11.52
N PRO A 186 -8.71 3.33 -12.82
CA PRO A 186 -7.74 3.78 -13.81
C PRO A 186 -7.17 5.14 -13.41
N THR A 187 -5.84 5.23 -13.29
CA THR A 187 -5.17 6.41 -12.75
C THR A 187 -4.12 6.91 -13.72
N GLN A 188 -4.26 8.16 -14.14
CA GLN A 188 -3.29 8.83 -15.00
C GLN A 188 -2.00 9.09 -14.22
N LEU A 189 -0.85 8.82 -14.86
CA LEU A 189 0.48 9.03 -14.29
C LEU A 189 1.04 10.39 -14.71
N PRO A 190 1.33 11.31 -13.77
CA PRO A 190 1.89 12.61 -14.11
C PRO A 190 3.27 12.53 -14.76
N GLY A 191 4.14 11.64 -14.30
CA GLY A 191 5.52 11.46 -14.78
C GLY A 191 5.69 10.32 -15.80
N GLY A 192 4.59 9.66 -16.23
CA GLY A 192 4.65 8.53 -17.12
C GLY A 192 4.99 7.18 -16.45
N LEU A 193 4.99 6.11 -17.28
CA LEU A 193 5.15 4.75 -16.77
C LEU A 193 6.57 4.47 -16.25
N LEU A 194 7.58 5.06 -16.87
CA LEU A 194 8.96 4.80 -16.50
C LEU A 194 9.29 5.32 -15.09
N ASP A 195 8.85 6.53 -14.74
CA ASP A 195 9.06 7.10 -13.39
C ASP A 195 8.34 6.25 -12.34
N TRP A 196 7.14 5.77 -12.66
CA TRP A 196 6.41 4.84 -11.80
C TRP A 196 7.19 3.52 -11.59
N LEU A 197 7.74 2.95 -12.65
CA LEU A 197 8.53 1.71 -12.57
C LEU A 197 9.82 1.89 -11.73
N GLU A 198 10.49 3.03 -11.84
CA GLU A 198 11.68 3.34 -11.04
C GLU A 198 11.38 3.36 -9.53
N ILE A 199 10.15 3.75 -9.15
CA ILE A 199 9.72 3.77 -7.74
C ILE A 199 9.26 2.38 -7.28
N PHE A 200 8.35 1.75 -8.03
CA PHE A 200 7.59 0.60 -7.55
C PHE A 200 8.13 -0.76 -8.03
N ALA A 201 8.94 -0.80 -9.10
CA ALA A 201 9.47 -2.05 -9.63
C ALA A 201 10.87 -2.41 -9.12
N GLN A 202 11.38 -1.76 -8.06
CA GLN A 202 12.71 -2.00 -7.50
C GLN A 202 12.97 -3.48 -7.15
N PRO A 203 12.03 -4.25 -6.56
CA PRO A 203 12.25 -5.66 -6.26
C PRO A 203 12.58 -6.48 -7.51
N PHE A 204 12.01 -6.14 -8.66
CA PHE A 204 12.27 -6.79 -9.94
C PHE A 204 13.57 -6.29 -10.57
N THR A 205 13.82 -4.98 -10.58
CA THR A 205 15.01 -4.38 -11.20
C THR A 205 16.29 -4.70 -10.44
N ASN A 206 16.21 -4.97 -9.12
CA ASN A 206 17.37 -5.36 -8.32
C ASN A 206 17.95 -6.72 -8.70
N ALA A 207 17.16 -7.57 -9.37
CA ALA A 207 17.63 -8.83 -9.94
C ALA A 207 18.29 -8.67 -11.33
N ILE A 208 18.26 -7.46 -11.91
CA ILE A 208 18.83 -7.14 -13.21
C ILE A 208 20.17 -6.43 -13.01
N GLU A 209 21.18 -6.77 -13.81
CA GLU A 209 22.45 -6.06 -13.82
C GLU A 209 22.27 -4.56 -14.07
N LYS A 210 23.04 -3.73 -13.35
CA LYS A 210 22.84 -2.25 -13.35
C LYS A 210 22.83 -1.64 -14.76
N ASN A 211 23.72 -2.10 -15.65
CA ASN A 211 23.82 -1.63 -17.03
C ASN A 211 22.62 -2.06 -17.91
N GLN A 212 21.84 -3.05 -17.51
CA GLN A 212 20.68 -3.56 -18.25
C GLN A 212 19.34 -3.06 -17.69
N ARG A 213 19.31 -2.45 -16.50
CA ARG A 213 18.07 -2.03 -15.84
C ARG A 213 17.24 -1.08 -16.70
N ARG A 214 17.88 -0.07 -17.31
CA ARG A 214 17.18 0.90 -18.16
C ARG A 214 16.56 0.25 -19.37
N SER A 215 17.28 -0.64 -20.05
CA SER A 215 16.77 -1.39 -21.20
C SER A 215 15.62 -2.31 -20.80
N PHE A 216 15.70 -2.95 -19.63
CA PHE A 216 14.61 -3.77 -19.08
C PHE A 216 13.35 -2.94 -18.81
N LEU A 217 13.48 -1.75 -18.21
CA LEU A 217 12.33 -0.87 -17.93
C LEU A 217 11.70 -0.34 -19.23
N ASN A 218 12.51 0.00 -20.23
CA ASN A 218 12.02 0.40 -21.55
C ASN A 218 11.24 -0.73 -22.23
N GLU A 219 11.73 -1.98 -22.16
CA GLU A 219 11.01 -3.16 -22.65
C GLU A 219 9.64 -3.32 -21.97
N VAL A 220 9.55 -3.05 -20.66
CA VAL A 220 8.28 -3.10 -19.92
C VAL A 220 7.34 -1.99 -20.39
N CYS A 221 7.84 -0.78 -20.62
CA CYS A 221 7.04 0.33 -21.16
C CYS A 221 6.47 -0.03 -22.55
N GLU A 222 7.33 -0.46 -23.48
CA GLU A 222 6.91 -0.87 -24.83
C GLU A 222 5.83 -1.92 -24.83
N ARG A 223 5.95 -2.94 -23.94
CA ARG A 223 4.95 -4.02 -23.79
C ARG A 223 3.62 -3.54 -23.22
N SER A 224 3.63 -2.47 -22.47
CA SER A 224 2.45 -1.93 -21.80
C SER A 224 1.78 -0.82 -22.61
N GLU A 225 2.45 -0.30 -23.63
CA GLU A 225 2.06 0.90 -24.37
C GLU A 225 0.64 0.78 -24.98
N THR A 226 0.38 -0.26 -25.73
CA THR A 226 -0.91 -0.45 -26.43
C THR A 226 -2.09 -0.46 -25.45
N ALA A 227 -1.90 -0.96 -24.24
CA ALA A 227 -2.98 -1.10 -23.26
C ALA A 227 -3.13 0.11 -22.34
N LEU A 228 -2.02 0.83 -22.06
CA LEU A 228 -2.00 1.84 -20.99
C LEU A 228 -1.71 3.26 -21.48
N ARG A 229 -1.35 3.47 -22.76
CA ARG A 229 -1.03 4.78 -23.31
C ARG A 229 -2.11 5.19 -24.32
N ASP A 230 -2.68 6.38 -24.15
CA ASP A 230 -3.68 6.91 -25.06
C ASP A 230 -3.07 7.63 -26.28
N ALA A 231 -3.93 8.04 -27.22
CA ALA A 231 -3.52 8.76 -28.42
C ALA A 231 -2.85 10.14 -28.15
N ASN A 232 -3.01 10.67 -26.93
CA ASN A 232 -2.38 11.91 -26.47
C ASN A 232 -1.10 11.63 -25.66
N GLU A 233 -0.56 10.42 -25.79
CA GLU A 233 0.66 9.95 -25.12
C GLU A 233 0.58 9.89 -23.58
N ARG A 234 -0.61 9.92 -22.99
CA ARG A 234 -0.82 9.88 -21.54
C ARG A 234 -0.92 8.44 -21.07
N TRP A 235 -0.18 8.12 -20.00
CA TRP A 235 -0.19 6.82 -19.36
C TRP A 235 -1.27 6.74 -18.29
N THR A 236 -2.10 5.71 -18.36
CA THR A 236 -3.15 5.43 -17.36
C THR A 236 -2.99 3.99 -16.86
N LEU A 237 -2.67 3.83 -15.59
CA LEU A 237 -2.52 2.50 -14.98
C LEU A 237 -3.87 1.90 -14.61
N ASP A 238 -3.96 0.59 -14.80
CA ASP A 238 -5.07 -0.30 -14.47
C ASP A 238 -5.09 -0.63 -12.96
N TYR A 239 -5.22 0.40 -12.10
CA TYR A 239 -5.36 0.18 -10.66
C TYR A 239 -6.69 -0.49 -10.32
N VAL A 240 -6.60 -1.53 -9.49
CA VAL A 240 -7.74 -2.18 -8.85
C VAL A 240 -7.53 -2.15 -7.35
N ARG A 241 -8.48 -1.59 -6.60
CA ARG A 241 -8.38 -1.43 -5.16
C ARG A 241 -9.39 -2.31 -4.43
N LEU A 242 -8.97 -2.86 -3.30
CA LEU A 242 -9.84 -3.46 -2.30
C LEU A 242 -9.97 -2.47 -1.16
N ARG A 243 -11.19 -2.01 -0.89
CA ARG A 243 -11.53 -1.17 0.26
C ARG A 243 -12.34 -1.98 1.25
N PHE A 244 -12.06 -1.82 2.53
CA PHE A 244 -12.76 -2.58 3.56
C PHE A 244 -12.97 -1.79 4.85
N ALA A 245 -13.99 -2.20 5.59
CA ALA A 245 -14.23 -1.82 6.97
C ALA A 245 -14.54 -3.07 7.79
N ALA A 246 -13.82 -3.26 8.87
CA ALA A 246 -14.01 -4.37 9.80
C ALA A 246 -14.00 -3.87 11.24
N VAL A 247 -14.66 -4.58 12.14
CA VAL A 247 -14.79 -4.21 13.57
C VAL A 247 -14.40 -5.40 14.44
N LYS A 248 -13.62 -5.12 15.47
CA LYS A 248 -13.36 -6.05 16.56
C LYS A 248 -14.53 -6.00 17.54
N LEU A 249 -15.38 -7.02 17.51
CA LEU A 249 -16.46 -7.16 18.50
C LEU A 249 -15.91 -7.63 19.85
N GLU A 250 -16.74 -7.54 20.88
CA GLU A 250 -16.49 -8.15 22.19
C GLU A 250 -16.37 -9.67 22.06
N GLU A 251 -15.46 -10.24 22.84
CA GLU A 251 -15.38 -11.68 23.08
C GLU A 251 -16.52 -12.12 23.98
#